data_27cdd7db180c6831a2e69f0e9cadf81c
#
_entry.id   27cdd7db180c6831a2e69f0e9cadf81c
#
_cell.length_a   1.000
_cell.length_b   1.000
_cell.length_c   1.000
_cell.angle_alpha   90.00
_cell.angle_beta   90.00
_cell.angle_gamma   90.00
#
_symmetry.space_group_name_H-M   'P 1'
#
loop_
_entity.id
_entity.type
_entity.pdbx_description
1 polymer ?
#
loop_
_entity_poly.entity_id
_entity_poly.type
_entity_poly.pdbx_seq_one_letter_code
_entity_poly.pdbx_strand_id
1 'polypeptide(L)'
;MLLKDKVAVITGGAGPNGLGFATAKLMAQHGARVAVLDLERAEPATAAAKLGEGHLGVVADVTDKASCDAAIAAVLKAFGRIDVLVNNAGITQPRKTVDITNADYDAILDVSLRGTLLMSQAVIPQMQRQKGGSIVCISSVSAQRGGGILGGPHYSAAKAGVLGLGKAMARELGPHNIRVNSITPGLIQTDSIRTEVGSMKQDPIRTETVSSPCRSQ
;
A
#
# COMPACT_ATOMS: atom_id res chain seq x y z
N MET A 1 -22.20 10.08 -7.20
CA MET A 1 -21.09 9.12 -7.08
C MET A 1 -19.80 9.77 -7.57
N LEU A 2 -18.78 9.84 -6.72
CA LEU A 2 -17.52 10.55 -7.02
C LEU A 2 -16.61 9.80 -8.02
N LEU A 3 -16.75 8.47 -8.11
CA LEU A 3 -15.89 7.60 -8.89
C LEU A 3 -16.65 6.81 -9.98
N LYS A 4 -17.81 7.32 -10.38
CA LYS A 4 -18.59 6.70 -11.45
C LYS A 4 -17.72 6.52 -12.71
N ASP A 5 -17.77 5.35 -13.32
CA ASP A 5 -17.03 4.97 -14.53
C ASP A 5 -15.49 4.95 -14.37
N LYS A 6 -14.97 5.04 -13.15
CA LYS A 6 -13.54 4.91 -12.84
C LYS A 6 -13.15 3.47 -12.54
N VAL A 7 -11.92 3.12 -12.90
CA VAL A 7 -11.31 1.83 -12.56
C VAL A 7 -10.20 2.07 -11.55
N ALA A 8 -10.30 1.43 -10.39
CA ALA A 8 -9.32 1.50 -9.32
C ALA A 8 -8.64 0.14 -9.11
N VAL A 9 -7.32 0.15 -9.04
CA VAL A 9 -6.48 -0.99 -8.71
C VAL A 9 -5.95 -0.78 -7.30
N ILE A 10 -6.09 -1.79 -6.43
CA ILE A 10 -5.67 -1.70 -5.03
C ILE A 10 -4.82 -2.92 -4.69
N THR A 11 -3.55 -2.70 -4.31
CA THR A 11 -2.65 -3.78 -3.89
C THR A 11 -2.77 -4.04 -2.39
N GLY A 12 -2.60 -5.31 -1.96
CA GLY A 12 -2.79 -5.70 -0.57
C GLY A 12 -4.24 -5.45 -0.11
N GLY A 13 -5.19 -5.70 -1.01
CA GLY A 13 -6.59 -5.30 -0.83
C GLY A 13 -7.52 -6.41 -0.33
N ALA A 14 -7.04 -7.64 -0.11
CA ALA A 14 -7.92 -8.76 0.21
C ALA A 14 -8.17 -8.97 1.71
N GLY A 15 -7.32 -8.41 2.59
CA GLY A 15 -7.48 -8.55 4.04
C GLY A 15 -8.77 -7.88 4.53
N PRO A 16 -9.72 -8.63 5.12
CA PRO A 16 -11.09 -8.16 5.39
C PRO A 16 -11.17 -6.95 6.33
N ASN A 17 -10.23 -6.82 7.25
CA ASN A 17 -10.14 -5.70 8.20
C ASN A 17 -8.93 -4.79 7.89
N GLY A 18 -8.39 -4.87 6.66
CA GLY A 18 -7.26 -4.07 6.21
C GLY A 18 -7.69 -2.74 5.58
N LEU A 19 -6.75 -1.78 5.56
CA LEU A 19 -6.93 -0.49 4.88
C LEU A 19 -7.26 -0.66 3.40
N GLY A 20 -6.61 -1.63 2.72
CA GLY A 20 -6.83 -1.89 1.31
C GLY A 20 -8.26 -2.30 1.01
N PHE A 21 -8.84 -3.25 1.77
CA PHE A 21 -10.22 -3.68 1.57
C PHE A 21 -11.23 -2.59 1.93
N ALA A 22 -11.00 -1.84 3.02
CA ALA A 22 -11.85 -0.70 3.39
C ALA A 22 -11.86 0.36 2.27
N THR A 23 -10.69 0.64 1.67
CA THR A 23 -10.56 1.53 0.51
C THR A 23 -11.31 0.98 -0.70
N ALA A 24 -11.15 -0.31 -1.01
CA ALA A 24 -11.85 -0.99 -2.10
C ALA A 24 -13.36 -0.86 -1.96
N LYS A 25 -13.89 -1.15 -0.76
CA LYS A 25 -15.30 -1.05 -0.43
C LYS A 25 -15.84 0.37 -0.62
N LEU A 26 -15.13 1.37 -0.11
CA LEU A 26 -15.55 2.76 -0.25
C LEU A 26 -15.52 3.23 -1.71
N MET A 27 -14.47 2.88 -2.47
CA MET A 27 -14.40 3.21 -3.89
C MET A 27 -15.51 2.55 -4.70
N ALA A 28 -15.85 1.28 -4.42
CA ALA A 28 -16.98 0.59 -5.03
C ALA A 28 -18.32 1.28 -4.72
N GLN A 29 -18.55 1.67 -3.48
CA GLN A 29 -19.74 2.44 -3.06
C GLN A 29 -19.86 3.79 -3.78
N HIS A 30 -18.73 4.38 -4.16
CA HIS A 30 -18.70 5.61 -4.96
C HIS A 30 -18.72 5.38 -6.47
N GLY A 31 -18.97 4.15 -6.93
CA GLY A 31 -19.22 3.81 -8.33
C GLY A 31 -17.98 3.42 -9.14
N ALA A 32 -16.84 3.18 -8.50
CA ALA A 32 -15.67 2.64 -9.18
C ALA A 32 -15.84 1.14 -9.45
N ARG A 33 -15.33 0.67 -10.58
CA ARG A 33 -14.98 -0.74 -10.75
C ARG A 33 -13.63 -0.98 -10.10
N VAL A 34 -13.55 -1.94 -9.19
CA VAL A 34 -12.37 -2.16 -8.36
C VAL A 34 -11.71 -3.48 -8.74
N ALA A 35 -10.38 -3.44 -8.93
CA ALA A 35 -9.53 -4.62 -8.99
C ALA A 35 -8.77 -4.74 -7.65
N VAL A 36 -9.04 -5.82 -6.92
CA VAL A 36 -8.36 -6.18 -5.67
C VAL A 36 -7.19 -7.09 -6.01
N LEU A 37 -5.97 -6.62 -5.78
CA LEU A 37 -4.74 -7.36 -6.01
C LEU A 37 -4.14 -7.79 -4.68
N ASP A 38 -3.83 -9.09 -4.56
CA ASP A 38 -3.17 -9.64 -3.37
C ASP A 38 -2.52 -11.00 -3.70
N LEU A 39 -1.76 -11.53 -2.77
CA LEU A 39 -1.20 -12.88 -2.89
C LEU A 39 -2.33 -13.92 -2.94
N GLU A 40 -2.09 -15.06 -3.58
CA GLU A 40 -3.06 -16.13 -3.73
C GLU A 40 -3.67 -16.58 -2.39
N ARG A 41 -2.84 -16.72 -1.34
CA ARG A 41 -3.28 -17.10 0.02
C ARG A 41 -4.27 -16.11 0.66
N ALA A 42 -4.36 -14.90 0.16
CA ALA A 42 -5.30 -13.87 0.62
C ALA A 42 -6.64 -13.90 -0.14
N GLU A 43 -6.80 -14.79 -1.12
CA GLU A 43 -8.02 -15.02 -1.88
C GLU A 43 -8.62 -13.74 -2.49
N PRO A 44 -7.89 -13.00 -3.34
CA PRO A 44 -8.38 -11.73 -3.87
C PRO A 44 -9.70 -11.84 -4.65
N ALA A 45 -9.98 -12.99 -5.28
CA ALA A 45 -11.27 -13.23 -5.96
C ALA A 45 -12.44 -13.25 -4.96
N THR A 46 -12.27 -13.94 -3.83
CA THR A 46 -13.26 -13.97 -2.74
C THR A 46 -13.47 -12.57 -2.14
N ALA A 47 -12.39 -11.79 -1.99
CA ALA A 47 -12.47 -10.42 -1.49
C ALA A 47 -13.21 -9.50 -2.48
N ALA A 48 -12.93 -9.60 -3.77
CA ALA A 48 -13.62 -8.81 -4.80
C ALA A 48 -15.12 -9.13 -4.87
N ALA A 49 -15.49 -10.42 -4.75
CA ALA A 49 -16.90 -10.84 -4.72
C ALA A 49 -17.71 -10.19 -3.58
N LYS A 50 -17.07 -9.91 -2.43
CA LYS A 50 -17.71 -9.20 -1.30
C LYS A 50 -18.02 -7.72 -1.59
N LEU A 51 -17.45 -7.15 -2.65
CA LEU A 51 -17.75 -5.78 -3.08
C LEU A 51 -19.02 -5.70 -3.94
N GLY A 52 -19.52 -6.83 -4.43
CA GLY A 52 -20.63 -6.95 -5.37
C GLY A 52 -20.18 -7.32 -6.78
N GLU A 53 -21.11 -7.25 -7.73
CA GLU A 53 -20.82 -7.57 -9.13
C GLU A 53 -19.97 -6.47 -9.82
N GLY A 54 -19.22 -6.86 -10.85
CA GLY A 54 -18.44 -5.93 -11.67
C GLY A 54 -17.06 -5.57 -11.09
N HIS A 55 -16.65 -6.23 -10.01
CA HIS A 55 -15.31 -6.11 -9.42
C HIS A 55 -14.43 -7.31 -9.76
N LEU A 56 -13.12 -7.19 -9.66
CA LEU A 56 -12.15 -8.19 -10.07
C LEU A 56 -11.14 -8.48 -8.96
N GLY A 57 -10.92 -9.75 -8.65
CA GLY A 57 -9.80 -10.18 -7.83
C GLY A 57 -8.70 -10.77 -8.70
N VAL A 58 -7.46 -10.35 -8.48
CA VAL A 58 -6.29 -10.81 -9.24
C VAL A 58 -5.18 -11.20 -8.28
N VAL A 59 -4.61 -12.37 -8.48
CA VAL A 59 -3.41 -12.79 -7.76
C VAL A 59 -2.22 -11.98 -8.25
N ALA A 60 -1.50 -11.34 -7.32
CA ALA A 60 -0.33 -10.55 -7.63
C ALA A 60 0.66 -10.54 -6.47
N ASP A 61 1.93 -10.81 -6.77
CA ASP A 61 3.05 -10.53 -5.89
C ASP A 61 3.70 -9.22 -6.33
N VAL A 62 3.61 -8.21 -5.50
CA VAL A 62 4.16 -6.87 -5.81
C VAL A 62 5.69 -6.84 -5.82
N THR A 63 6.35 -7.88 -5.31
CA THR A 63 7.82 -8.01 -5.33
C THR A 63 8.36 -8.55 -6.65
N ASP A 64 7.48 -9.14 -7.47
CA ASP A 64 7.81 -9.69 -8.79
C ASP A 64 7.26 -8.82 -9.92
N LYS A 65 8.16 -8.33 -10.75
CA LYS A 65 7.81 -7.47 -11.92
C LYS A 65 6.89 -8.19 -12.90
N ALA A 66 7.13 -9.47 -13.20
CA ALA A 66 6.32 -10.22 -14.12
C ALA A 66 4.90 -10.43 -13.59
N SER A 67 4.77 -10.70 -12.30
CA SER A 67 3.48 -10.79 -11.60
C SER A 67 2.72 -9.46 -11.65
N CYS A 68 3.41 -8.34 -11.39
CA CYS A 68 2.80 -7.00 -11.50
C CYS A 68 2.26 -6.73 -12.91
N ASP A 69 3.05 -7.01 -13.95
CA ASP A 69 2.67 -6.79 -15.34
C ASP A 69 1.50 -7.68 -15.77
N ALA A 70 1.53 -8.96 -15.38
CA ALA A 70 0.45 -9.89 -15.65
C ALA A 70 -0.86 -9.47 -14.98
N ALA A 71 -0.79 -9.01 -13.72
CA ALA A 71 -1.96 -8.53 -13.00
C ALA A 71 -2.57 -7.28 -13.67
N ILE A 72 -1.75 -6.33 -14.10
CA ILE A 72 -2.24 -5.14 -14.80
C ILE A 72 -2.80 -5.49 -16.18
N ALA A 73 -2.20 -6.43 -16.90
CA ALA A 73 -2.76 -6.94 -18.16
C ALA A 73 -4.15 -7.58 -17.97
N ALA A 74 -4.35 -8.35 -16.89
CA ALA A 74 -5.65 -8.94 -16.55
C ALA A 74 -6.70 -7.84 -16.25
N VAL A 75 -6.33 -6.80 -15.49
CA VAL A 75 -7.23 -5.65 -15.22
C VAL A 75 -7.60 -4.93 -16.51
N LEU A 76 -6.64 -4.67 -17.39
CA LEU A 76 -6.87 -4.01 -18.67
C LEU A 76 -7.75 -4.86 -19.60
N LYS A 77 -7.58 -6.18 -19.62
CA LYS A 77 -8.44 -7.10 -20.37
C LYS A 77 -9.89 -7.04 -19.87
N ALA A 78 -10.10 -6.94 -18.56
CA ALA A 78 -11.44 -6.92 -17.96
C ALA A 78 -12.12 -5.55 -18.06
N PHE A 79 -11.37 -4.47 -17.87
CA PHE A 79 -11.94 -3.15 -17.68
C PHE A 79 -11.56 -2.12 -18.76
N GLY A 80 -10.51 -2.37 -19.54
CA GLY A 80 -10.08 -1.53 -20.66
C GLY A 80 -9.32 -0.25 -20.24
N ARG A 81 -9.31 0.10 -18.95
CA ARG A 81 -8.69 1.32 -18.42
C ARG A 81 -8.24 1.17 -16.97
N ILE A 82 -7.40 2.08 -16.51
CA ILE A 82 -7.00 2.22 -15.11
C ILE A 82 -6.92 3.71 -14.78
N ASP A 83 -7.78 4.18 -13.88
CA ASP A 83 -7.83 5.59 -13.48
C ASP A 83 -7.10 5.85 -12.16
N VAL A 84 -7.11 4.86 -11.26
CA VAL A 84 -6.52 4.97 -9.94
C VAL A 84 -5.68 3.73 -9.63
N LEU A 85 -4.48 3.96 -9.10
CA LEU A 85 -3.69 2.93 -8.42
C LEU A 85 -3.55 3.31 -6.95
N VAL A 86 -3.86 2.38 -6.05
CA VAL A 86 -3.55 2.50 -4.63
C VAL A 86 -2.48 1.47 -4.27
N ASN A 87 -1.25 1.92 -4.12
CA ASN A 87 -0.14 1.15 -3.60
C ASN A 87 -0.30 1.01 -2.08
N ASN A 88 -1.04 -0.01 -1.67
CA ASN A 88 -1.33 -0.27 -0.26
C ASN A 88 -0.59 -1.50 0.28
N ALA A 89 -0.15 -2.43 -0.56
CA ALA A 89 0.60 -3.60 -0.12
C ALA A 89 1.80 -3.19 0.76
N GLY A 90 1.96 -3.88 1.86
CA GLY A 90 3.02 -3.61 2.82
C GLY A 90 2.98 -4.61 3.96
N ILE A 91 4.13 -4.85 4.55
CA ILE A 91 4.29 -5.66 5.74
C ILE A 91 5.02 -4.85 6.81
N THR A 92 4.86 -5.23 8.06
CA THR A 92 5.55 -4.61 9.19
C THR A 92 6.20 -5.69 10.04
N GLN A 93 7.28 -5.34 10.72
CA GLN A 93 8.00 -6.22 11.64
C GLN A 93 8.53 -5.38 12.82
N PRO A 94 8.17 -5.72 14.07
CA PRO A 94 8.67 -5.06 15.26
C PRO A 94 10.05 -5.64 15.64
N ARG A 95 11.11 -5.17 14.98
CA ARG A 95 12.51 -5.57 15.26
C ARG A 95 13.30 -4.40 15.81
N LYS A 96 14.22 -4.68 16.76
CA LYS A 96 15.26 -3.72 17.16
C LYS A 96 16.36 -3.68 16.11
N THR A 97 17.07 -2.56 16.00
CA THR A 97 18.11 -2.36 14.97
C THR A 97 19.12 -3.49 14.91
N VAL A 98 19.57 -3.96 16.06
CA VAL A 98 20.60 -5.00 16.17
C VAL A 98 20.10 -6.40 15.80
N ASP A 99 18.78 -6.59 15.79
CA ASP A 99 18.13 -7.89 15.53
C ASP A 99 17.59 -7.99 14.09
N ILE A 100 17.74 -6.94 13.28
CA ILE A 100 17.31 -6.93 11.89
C ILE A 100 18.29 -7.76 11.06
N THR A 101 17.81 -8.86 10.51
CA THR A 101 18.56 -9.66 9.53
C THR A 101 18.48 -9.06 8.13
N ASN A 102 19.37 -9.47 7.23
CA ASN A 102 19.27 -9.07 5.81
C ASN A 102 17.92 -9.49 5.21
N ALA A 103 17.44 -10.69 5.55
CA ALA A 103 16.16 -11.19 5.06
C ALA A 103 14.98 -10.37 5.58
N ASP A 104 14.98 -9.93 6.84
CA ASP A 104 13.97 -9.02 7.38
C ASP A 104 13.99 -7.67 6.65
N TYR A 105 15.20 -7.13 6.45
CA TYR A 105 15.40 -5.87 5.73
C TYR A 105 14.86 -5.94 4.30
N ASP A 106 15.30 -6.95 3.54
CA ASP A 106 14.92 -7.15 2.14
C ASP A 106 13.41 -7.35 2.01
N ALA A 107 12.80 -8.19 2.85
CA ALA A 107 11.35 -8.43 2.80
C ALA A 107 10.54 -7.14 2.98
N ILE A 108 10.91 -6.29 3.94
CA ILE A 108 10.20 -5.03 4.20
C ILE A 108 10.35 -4.05 3.04
N LEU A 109 11.58 -3.89 2.51
CA LEU A 109 11.85 -2.97 1.42
C LEU A 109 11.25 -3.47 0.11
N ASP A 110 11.34 -4.76 -0.16
CA ASP A 110 10.82 -5.35 -1.39
C ASP A 110 9.30 -5.22 -1.47
N VAL A 111 8.58 -5.54 -0.42
CA VAL A 111 7.12 -5.40 -0.45
C VAL A 111 6.70 -3.93 -0.44
N SER A 112 7.24 -3.12 0.50
CA SER A 112 6.70 -1.77 0.73
C SER A 112 7.21 -0.73 -0.27
N LEU A 113 8.51 -0.74 -0.60
CA LEU A 113 9.14 0.28 -1.45
C LEU A 113 9.27 -0.20 -2.90
N ARG A 114 9.92 -1.34 -3.14
CA ARG A 114 10.08 -1.90 -4.48
C ARG A 114 8.73 -2.21 -5.10
N GLY A 115 7.80 -2.84 -4.35
CA GLY A 115 6.45 -3.15 -4.82
C GLY A 115 5.66 -1.90 -5.23
N THR A 116 5.79 -0.79 -4.48
CA THR A 116 5.22 0.50 -4.88
C THR A 116 5.78 0.98 -6.23
N LEU A 117 7.09 0.83 -6.46
CA LEU A 117 7.72 1.19 -7.73
C LEU A 117 7.23 0.28 -8.87
N LEU A 118 7.29 -1.05 -8.70
CA LEU A 118 6.94 -2.02 -9.74
C LEU A 118 5.48 -1.88 -10.19
N MET A 119 4.55 -1.75 -9.25
CA MET A 119 3.14 -1.53 -9.57
C MET A 119 2.90 -0.20 -10.26
N SER A 120 3.60 0.87 -9.83
CA SER A 120 3.53 2.16 -10.51
C SER A 120 4.05 2.06 -11.95
N GLN A 121 5.20 1.42 -12.17
CA GLN A 121 5.74 1.16 -13.50
C GLN A 121 4.77 0.39 -14.40
N ALA A 122 4.02 -0.57 -13.85
CA ALA A 122 3.07 -1.37 -14.62
C ALA A 122 1.85 -0.55 -15.10
N VAL A 123 1.37 0.42 -14.32
CA VAL A 123 0.18 1.22 -14.69
C VAL A 123 0.49 2.49 -15.47
N ILE A 124 1.67 3.10 -15.27
CA ILE A 124 2.05 4.40 -15.87
C ILE A 124 1.88 4.42 -17.39
N PRO A 125 2.32 3.41 -18.18
CA PRO A 125 2.16 3.44 -19.63
C PRO A 125 0.69 3.53 -20.06
N GLN A 126 -0.21 2.87 -19.34
CA GLN A 126 -1.64 2.96 -19.62
C GLN A 126 -2.20 4.33 -19.23
N MET A 127 -1.84 4.87 -18.07
CA MET A 127 -2.27 6.20 -17.66
C MET A 127 -1.77 7.30 -18.60
N GLN A 128 -0.55 7.16 -19.15
CA GLN A 128 -0.03 8.06 -20.18
C GLN A 128 -0.86 7.99 -21.46
N ARG A 129 -1.19 6.80 -21.95
CA ARG A 129 -2.08 6.63 -23.12
C ARG A 129 -3.46 7.25 -22.90
N GLN A 130 -3.97 7.18 -21.68
CA GLN A 130 -5.26 7.78 -21.26
C GLN A 130 -5.17 9.31 -21.03
N LYS A 131 -3.94 9.86 -21.03
CA LYS A 131 -3.66 11.27 -20.70
C LYS A 131 -4.13 11.68 -19.32
N GLY A 132 -4.00 10.78 -18.35
CA GLY A 132 -4.35 11.08 -16.98
C GLY A 132 -4.48 9.84 -16.09
N GLY A 133 -4.34 10.06 -14.78
CA GLY A 133 -4.45 9.04 -13.76
C GLY A 133 -4.20 9.59 -12.36
N SER A 134 -4.37 8.74 -11.36
CA SER A 134 -4.06 9.07 -9.97
C SER A 134 -3.40 7.90 -9.29
N ILE A 135 -2.21 8.11 -8.73
CA ILE A 135 -1.49 7.12 -7.94
C ILE A 135 -1.50 7.58 -6.48
N VAL A 136 -1.90 6.70 -5.59
CA VAL A 136 -1.87 6.91 -4.14
C VAL A 136 -0.90 5.91 -3.53
N CYS A 137 0.11 6.41 -2.81
CA CYS A 137 1.10 5.59 -2.13
C CYS A 137 0.81 5.59 -0.62
N ILE A 138 0.59 4.41 -0.04
CA ILE A 138 0.35 4.29 1.39
C ILE A 138 1.70 4.16 2.11
N SER A 139 2.12 5.27 2.71
CA SER A 139 3.26 5.37 3.61
C SER A 139 2.84 5.05 5.06
N SER A 140 3.39 5.73 6.04
CA SER A 140 3.06 5.61 7.47
C SER A 140 3.56 6.85 8.21
N VAL A 141 2.95 7.17 9.34
CA VAL A 141 3.53 8.15 10.30
C VAL A 141 4.91 7.71 10.78
N SER A 142 5.23 6.41 10.74
CA SER A 142 6.58 5.88 11.06
C SER A 142 7.66 6.47 10.15
N ALA A 143 7.32 6.85 8.92
CA ALA A 143 8.22 7.55 8.01
C ALA A 143 8.67 8.94 8.53
N GLN A 144 7.85 9.56 9.35
CA GLN A 144 8.09 10.92 9.89
C GLN A 144 8.59 10.89 11.34
N ARG A 145 8.10 9.92 12.14
CA ARG A 145 8.36 9.83 13.57
C ARG A 145 9.44 8.83 13.96
N GLY A 146 9.95 8.05 13.01
CA GLY A 146 11.02 7.09 13.27
C GLY A 146 10.56 5.74 13.84
N GLY A 147 9.35 5.31 13.56
CA GLY A 147 8.85 4.00 13.99
C GLY A 147 7.94 4.10 15.21
N GLY A 148 7.86 3.02 15.96
CA GLY A 148 6.98 2.85 17.11
C GLY A 148 6.77 1.37 17.43
N ILE A 149 5.71 1.07 18.16
CA ILE A 149 5.42 -0.27 18.70
C ILE A 149 5.31 -1.34 17.58
N LEU A 150 4.85 -0.96 16.39
CA LEU A 150 4.47 -1.90 15.32
C LEU A 150 5.44 -1.94 14.13
N GLY A 151 6.44 -1.10 14.09
CA GLY A 151 7.37 -1.05 12.95
C GLY A 151 8.79 -0.73 13.37
N GLY A 152 9.73 -1.56 12.97
CA GLY A 152 11.15 -1.37 13.22
C GLY A 152 11.77 -0.29 12.32
N PRO A 153 13.08 0.00 12.50
CA PRO A 153 13.81 1.00 11.72
C PRO A 153 13.76 0.77 10.20
N HIS A 154 13.85 -0.48 9.74
CA HIS A 154 13.75 -0.85 8.32
C HIS A 154 12.36 -0.55 7.74
N TYR A 155 11.28 -0.76 8.50
CA TYR A 155 9.94 -0.36 8.09
C TYR A 155 9.82 1.16 7.94
N SER A 156 10.34 1.90 8.92
CA SER A 156 10.37 3.38 8.86
C SER A 156 11.15 3.87 7.65
N ALA A 157 12.31 3.25 7.37
CA ALA A 157 13.12 3.58 6.20
C ALA A 157 12.37 3.30 4.88
N ALA A 158 11.73 2.12 4.75
CA ALA A 158 10.94 1.79 3.57
C ALA A 158 9.79 2.78 3.36
N LYS A 159 9.04 3.11 4.41
CA LYS A 159 7.90 4.05 4.34
C LYS A 159 8.35 5.50 4.11
N ALA A 160 9.53 5.90 4.58
CA ALA A 160 10.15 7.18 4.21
C ALA A 160 10.58 7.18 2.73
N GLY A 161 11.13 6.08 2.24
CA GLY A 161 11.42 5.88 0.81
C GLY A 161 10.19 6.04 -0.08
N VAL A 162 9.03 5.53 0.34
CA VAL A 162 7.75 5.71 -0.37
C VAL A 162 7.37 7.18 -0.49
N LEU A 163 7.63 8.02 0.52
CA LEU A 163 7.38 9.47 0.42
C LEU A 163 8.30 10.13 -0.62
N GLY A 164 9.58 9.77 -0.62
CA GLY A 164 10.54 10.27 -1.60
C GLY A 164 10.18 9.84 -3.03
N LEU A 165 9.86 8.56 -3.21
CA LEU A 165 9.42 7.99 -4.49
C LEU A 165 8.15 8.70 -4.99
N GLY A 166 7.14 8.88 -4.14
CA GLY A 166 5.89 9.56 -4.50
C GLY A 166 6.11 10.99 -4.95
N LYS A 167 6.99 11.75 -4.26
CA LYS A 167 7.35 13.13 -4.65
C LYS A 167 8.07 13.17 -6.02
N ALA A 168 9.00 12.25 -6.26
CA ALA A 168 9.73 12.18 -7.52
C ALA A 168 8.78 11.84 -8.68
N MET A 169 7.95 10.81 -8.53
CA MET A 169 6.95 10.43 -9.53
C MET A 169 5.92 11.56 -9.79
N ALA A 170 5.52 12.32 -8.77
CA ALA A 170 4.60 13.43 -8.95
C ALA A 170 5.16 14.52 -9.89
N ARG A 171 6.46 14.82 -9.77
CA ARG A 171 7.14 15.77 -10.66
C ARG A 171 7.30 15.24 -12.08
N GLU A 172 7.72 13.99 -12.20
CA GLU A 172 7.96 13.32 -13.49
C GLU A 172 6.67 13.16 -14.29
N LEU A 173 5.59 12.75 -13.64
CA LEU A 173 4.33 12.36 -14.27
C LEU A 173 3.33 13.51 -14.42
N GLY A 174 3.58 14.65 -13.80
CA GLY A 174 2.75 15.86 -13.91
C GLY A 174 2.45 16.30 -15.35
N PRO A 175 3.44 16.36 -16.26
CA PRO A 175 3.23 16.69 -17.68
C PRO A 175 2.27 15.72 -18.41
N HIS A 176 2.09 14.51 -17.89
CA HIS A 176 1.15 13.51 -18.41
C HIS A 176 -0.23 13.56 -17.75
N ASN A 177 -0.49 14.58 -16.93
CA ASN A 177 -1.74 14.73 -16.16
C ASN A 177 -1.99 13.53 -15.20
N ILE A 178 -0.91 12.92 -14.70
CA ILE A 178 -0.96 11.85 -13.70
C ILE A 178 -0.55 12.46 -12.35
N ARG A 179 -1.47 12.41 -11.40
CA ARG A 179 -1.24 12.89 -10.04
C ARG A 179 -0.71 11.76 -9.17
N VAL A 180 0.29 12.05 -8.34
CA VAL A 180 0.80 11.11 -7.35
C VAL A 180 0.76 11.77 -5.97
N ASN A 181 0.13 11.09 -5.01
CA ASN A 181 0.03 11.53 -3.63
C ASN A 181 0.43 10.41 -2.67
N SER A 182 0.96 10.78 -1.52
CA SER A 182 1.28 9.85 -0.45
C SER A 182 0.41 10.14 0.78
N ILE A 183 -0.09 9.07 1.41
CA ILE A 183 -0.85 9.14 2.65
C ILE A 183 -0.01 8.50 3.76
N THR A 184 0.04 9.15 4.93
CA THR A 184 0.76 8.66 6.11
C THR A 184 -0.24 8.29 7.21
N PRO A 185 -0.86 7.10 7.15
CA PRO A 185 -1.78 6.67 8.20
C PRO A 185 -1.08 6.61 9.55
N GLY A 186 -1.82 6.98 10.60
CA GLY A 186 -1.44 6.75 11.98
C GLY A 186 -1.70 5.31 12.41
N LEU A 187 -1.93 5.12 13.69
CA LEU A 187 -2.32 3.82 14.24
C LEU A 187 -3.78 3.53 13.85
N ILE A 188 -3.96 2.62 12.91
CA ILE A 188 -5.29 2.17 12.45
C ILE A 188 -5.49 0.73 12.91
N GLN A 189 -6.58 0.45 13.58
CA GLN A 189 -6.89 -0.89 14.07
C GLN A 189 -7.22 -1.83 12.91
N THR A 190 -6.24 -2.65 12.52
CA THR A 190 -6.32 -3.67 11.46
C THR A 190 -5.96 -5.05 12.02
N ASP A 191 -6.16 -6.11 11.24
CA ASP A 191 -5.77 -7.46 11.66
C ASP A 191 -4.26 -7.58 11.92
N SER A 192 -3.42 -6.92 11.13
CA SER A 192 -1.96 -6.88 11.35
C SER A 192 -1.61 -6.36 12.75
N ILE A 193 -2.29 -5.31 13.20
CA ILE A 193 -2.08 -4.74 14.55
C ILE A 193 -2.60 -5.68 15.62
N ARG A 194 -3.75 -6.32 15.41
CA ARG A 194 -4.31 -7.27 16.40
C ARG A 194 -3.40 -8.44 16.64
N THR A 195 -2.79 -8.98 15.58
CA THR A 195 -1.84 -10.09 15.66
C THR A 195 -0.59 -9.69 16.42
N GLU A 196 -0.01 -8.52 16.12
CA GLU A 196 1.22 -8.05 16.76
C GLU A 196 1.00 -7.64 18.22
N VAL A 197 -0.08 -6.92 18.54
CA VAL A 197 -0.43 -6.58 19.94
C VAL A 197 -0.77 -7.83 20.76
N GLY A 198 -1.36 -8.84 20.14
CA GLY A 198 -1.59 -10.16 20.77
C GLY A 198 -0.29 -10.86 21.15
N SER A 199 0.73 -10.81 20.31
CA SER A 199 2.06 -11.37 20.59
C SER A 199 2.85 -10.56 21.63
N MET A 200 2.64 -9.25 21.71
CA MET A 200 3.30 -8.34 22.67
C MET A 200 2.76 -8.46 24.11
N LYS A 201 1.59 -9.05 24.33
CA LYS A 201 1.04 -9.28 25.68
C LYS A 201 1.89 -10.24 26.52
N GLN A 202 2.87 -10.91 25.92
CA GLN A 202 3.82 -11.78 26.63
C GLN A 202 5.08 -11.05 27.13
N ASP A 203 5.32 -9.81 26.70
CA ASP A 203 6.41 -8.98 27.19
C ASP A 203 5.86 -7.61 27.67
N PRO A 204 5.88 -7.30 28.98
CA PRO A 204 5.38 -6.02 29.47
C PRO A 204 6.32 -4.89 29.05
N ILE A 205 6.02 -4.23 27.95
CA ILE A 205 6.73 -3.01 27.54
C ILE A 205 6.36 -1.91 28.54
N ARG A 206 7.32 -1.46 29.35
CA ARG A 206 7.22 -0.24 30.13
C ARG A 206 6.91 0.94 29.20
N THR A 207 5.77 1.58 29.41
CA THR A 207 5.45 2.86 28.83
C THR A 207 6.27 3.95 29.54
N GLU A 208 7.51 4.15 29.13
CA GLU A 208 8.23 5.37 29.49
C GLU A 208 7.81 6.47 28.52
N THR A 209 7.04 7.41 29.01
CA THR A 209 6.76 8.68 28.34
C THR A 209 8.07 9.45 28.24
N VAL A 210 8.69 9.44 27.05
CA VAL A 210 9.82 10.31 26.76
C VAL A 210 9.28 11.72 26.53
N SER A 211 9.21 12.51 27.58
CA SER A 211 9.11 13.96 27.47
C SER A 211 10.51 14.52 27.21
N SER A 212 10.86 14.75 25.96
CA SER A 212 12.05 15.53 25.62
C SER A 212 11.66 17.00 25.51
N PRO A 213 12.21 17.90 26.37
CA PRO A 213 12.06 19.33 26.12
C PRO A 213 12.94 19.71 24.92
N CYS A 214 12.32 20.32 23.93
CA CYS A 214 13.02 21.00 22.84
C CYS A 214 13.83 22.15 23.45
N ARG A 215 15.17 22.02 23.53
CA ARG A 215 16.04 23.15 23.85
C ARG A 215 16.32 23.92 22.57
N SER A 216 15.81 25.13 22.54
CA SER A 216 16.20 26.18 21.60
C SER A 216 17.67 26.55 21.82
N GLN A 217 18.49 26.48 20.81
CA GLN A 217 19.66 27.31 20.57
C GLN A 217 19.57 27.93 19.19
#